data_20f99c4b3aad25fdcb2bffb7e08875b6
#
_entry.id   20f99c4b3aad25fdcb2bffb7e08875b6
#
_cell.length_a   1.000
_cell.length_b   1.000
_cell.length_c   1.000
_cell.angle_alpha   90.00
_cell.angle_beta   90.00
_cell.angle_gamma   90.00
#
_symmetry.space_group_name_H-M   'P 1'
#
loop_
_entity.id
_entity.type
_entity.pdbx_description
1 polymer ?
#
loop_
_entity_poly.entity_id
_entity_poly.type
_entity_poly.pdbx_seq_one_letter_code
_entity_poly.pdbx_strand_id
1 'polypeptide(L)'
;MEVVSPEKETEFKSEVDEKGNLILKKKENIKRGGKSRSSGSQFELRVRKDLAEKGFVVDKWTNNVDLESESVIPAKRKFNPFNKVMTIGTGFPDFVCFQRRGDLFQVIGVEVKQNNTLSKVEKQKCKTYLEKGVFNEIWVASKDKEGRRVKVIYEDFVDKYKRWIEKNGE
;
A
#
# COMPACT_ATOMS: atom_id res chain seq x y z
N MET A 1 -0.79 19.89 -49.71
CA MET A 1 -0.55 20.15 -48.30
C MET A 1 -1.74 19.61 -47.51
N GLU A 2 -1.63 18.42 -46.94
CA GLU A 2 -2.66 17.87 -46.08
C GLU A 2 -2.65 18.67 -44.76
N VAL A 3 -3.73 19.34 -44.47
CA VAL A 3 -3.97 20.00 -43.18
C VAL A 3 -4.21 18.89 -42.16
N VAL A 4 -3.20 18.57 -41.39
CA VAL A 4 -3.34 17.65 -40.24
C VAL A 4 -4.28 18.30 -39.25
N SER A 5 -5.44 17.67 -39.01
CA SER A 5 -6.46 18.20 -38.10
C SER A 5 -5.90 18.29 -36.69
N PRO A 6 -6.21 19.37 -35.94
CA PRO A 6 -5.65 19.62 -34.61
C PRO A 6 -6.08 18.63 -33.51
N GLU A 7 -6.95 17.67 -33.82
CA GLU A 7 -7.45 16.68 -32.84
C GLU A 7 -6.44 15.58 -32.46
N LYS A 8 -5.43 15.31 -33.29
CA LYS A 8 -4.41 14.25 -33.00
C LYS A 8 -3.30 14.66 -32.04
N GLU A 9 -3.04 15.96 -31.84
CA GLU A 9 -2.00 16.44 -30.91
C GLU A 9 -2.35 16.30 -29.42
N THR A 10 -3.57 15.95 -29.06
CA THR A 10 -4.04 15.97 -27.67
C THR A 10 -3.98 14.64 -26.92
N GLU A 11 -3.65 13.52 -27.56
CA GLU A 11 -3.72 12.19 -26.93
C GLU A 11 -2.56 11.86 -25.99
N PHE A 12 -1.39 12.46 -26.21
CA PHE A 12 -0.18 12.15 -25.47
C PHE A 12 0.33 13.38 -24.68
N LYS A 13 0.96 13.09 -23.52
CA LYS A 13 1.74 14.03 -22.75
C LYS A 13 3.20 13.58 -22.77
N SER A 14 4.12 14.49 -23.10
CA SER A 14 5.53 14.26 -22.98
C SER A 14 6.01 14.52 -21.56
N GLU A 15 6.79 13.60 -21.01
CA GLU A 15 7.50 13.73 -19.73
C GLU A 15 8.94 13.30 -19.94
N VAL A 16 9.86 13.88 -19.17
CA VAL A 16 11.27 13.46 -19.18
C VAL A 16 11.48 12.54 -17.98
N ASP A 17 12.10 11.36 -18.19
CA ASP A 17 12.41 10.43 -17.12
C ASP A 17 13.65 10.90 -16.30
N GLU A 18 13.95 10.16 -15.23
CA GLU A 18 15.10 10.45 -14.35
C GLU A 18 16.46 10.35 -15.09
N LYS A 19 16.48 9.76 -16.28
CA LYS A 19 17.67 9.61 -17.14
C LYS A 19 17.73 10.65 -18.27
N GLY A 20 16.75 11.58 -18.34
CA GLY A 20 16.68 12.61 -19.37
C GLY A 20 16.00 12.13 -20.67
N ASN A 21 15.41 10.94 -20.74
CA ASN A 21 14.73 10.46 -21.94
C ASN A 21 13.31 10.99 -22.03
N LEU A 22 12.88 11.34 -23.23
CA LEU A 22 11.52 11.77 -23.52
C LEU A 22 10.59 10.56 -23.54
N ILE A 23 9.62 10.51 -22.60
CA ILE A 23 8.59 9.47 -22.55
C ILE A 23 7.24 10.09 -22.95
N LEU A 24 6.58 9.48 -23.94
CA LEU A 24 5.22 9.81 -24.32
C LEU A 24 4.22 8.94 -23.55
N LYS A 25 3.38 9.55 -22.73
CA LYS A 25 2.33 8.86 -21.98
C LYS A 25 0.96 9.24 -22.52
N LYS A 26 0.09 8.27 -22.79
CA LYS A 26 -1.31 8.52 -23.14
C LYS A 26 -2.01 9.26 -21.98
N LYS A 27 -2.70 10.37 -22.28
CA LYS A 27 -3.44 11.16 -21.28
C LYS A 27 -4.49 10.33 -20.53
N GLU A 28 -5.13 9.38 -21.20
CA GLU A 28 -6.04 8.42 -20.57
C GLU A 28 -5.38 7.57 -19.49
N ASN A 29 -4.16 7.07 -19.74
CA ASN A 29 -3.42 6.28 -18.77
C ASN A 29 -3.02 7.12 -17.55
N ILE A 30 -2.64 8.39 -17.74
CA ILE A 30 -2.35 9.34 -16.65
C ILE A 30 -3.61 9.57 -15.81
N LYS A 31 -4.75 9.84 -16.46
CA LYS A 31 -6.04 10.05 -15.79
C LYS A 31 -6.51 8.79 -15.02
N ARG A 32 -6.37 7.61 -15.64
CA ARG A 32 -6.67 6.33 -14.99
C ARG A 32 -5.78 6.07 -13.77
N GLY A 33 -4.48 6.29 -13.89
CA GLY A 33 -3.53 6.17 -12.77
C GLY A 33 -3.82 7.17 -11.65
N GLY A 34 -4.21 8.40 -11.98
CA GLY A 34 -4.65 9.41 -11.00
C GLY A 34 -5.91 8.97 -10.23
N LYS A 35 -6.93 8.47 -10.93
CA LYS A 35 -8.15 7.93 -10.30
C LYS A 35 -7.85 6.73 -9.40
N SER A 36 -6.98 5.82 -9.84
CA SER A 36 -6.60 4.65 -9.04
C SER A 36 -5.90 5.05 -7.74
N ARG A 37 -4.94 5.98 -7.80
CA ARG A 37 -4.23 6.51 -6.61
C ARG A 37 -5.20 7.20 -5.66
N SER A 38 -6.08 8.07 -6.16
CA SER A 38 -7.09 8.75 -5.35
C SER A 38 -8.02 7.76 -4.65
N SER A 39 -8.51 6.75 -5.39
CA SER A 39 -9.34 5.69 -4.81
C SER A 39 -8.60 4.88 -3.75
N GLY A 40 -7.30 4.60 -3.94
CA GLY A 40 -6.44 3.94 -2.95
C GLY A 40 -6.36 4.74 -1.66
N SER A 41 -5.95 6.01 -1.75
CA SER A 41 -5.81 6.89 -0.58
C SER A 41 -7.14 7.09 0.17
N GLN A 42 -8.26 7.22 -0.55
CA GLN A 42 -9.58 7.32 0.09
C GLN A 42 -9.95 6.03 0.86
N PHE A 43 -9.55 4.88 0.32
CA PHE A 43 -9.81 3.62 1.01
C PHE A 43 -8.90 3.43 2.24
N GLU A 44 -7.63 3.82 2.17
CA GLU A 44 -6.74 3.87 3.34
C GLU A 44 -7.32 4.74 4.46
N LEU A 45 -7.83 5.95 4.13
CA LEU A 45 -8.48 6.83 5.11
C LEU A 45 -9.71 6.18 5.76
N ARG A 46 -10.50 5.44 4.97
CA ARG A 46 -11.65 4.69 5.50
C ARG A 46 -11.23 3.58 6.45
N VAL A 47 -10.22 2.80 6.09
CA VAL A 47 -9.65 1.74 6.94
C VAL A 47 -9.16 2.34 8.25
N ARG A 48 -8.40 3.44 8.20
CA ARG A 48 -7.91 4.13 9.39
C ARG A 48 -9.04 4.56 10.31
N LYS A 49 -10.11 5.14 9.74
CA LYS A 49 -11.28 5.57 10.50
C LYS A 49 -12.00 4.38 11.14
N ASP A 50 -12.23 3.31 10.39
CA ASP A 50 -12.91 2.10 10.87
C ASP A 50 -12.13 1.43 12.02
N LEU A 51 -10.80 1.37 11.93
CA LEU A 51 -9.96 0.85 13.01
C LEU A 51 -10.00 1.73 14.27
N ALA A 52 -9.98 3.06 14.10
CA ALA A 52 -10.12 3.99 15.22
C ALA A 52 -11.49 3.87 15.89
N GLU A 53 -12.58 3.70 15.14
CA GLU A 53 -13.93 3.45 15.65
C GLU A 53 -14.02 2.12 16.41
N LYS A 54 -13.19 1.12 16.06
CA LYS A 54 -13.06 -0.14 16.81
C LYS A 54 -12.17 -0.05 18.05
N GLY A 55 -11.67 1.15 18.37
CA GLY A 55 -10.88 1.42 19.58
C GLY A 55 -9.39 1.15 19.43
N PHE A 56 -8.87 0.99 18.23
CA PHE A 56 -7.43 0.92 17.99
C PHE A 56 -6.80 2.31 17.93
N VAL A 57 -5.59 2.44 18.45
CA VAL A 57 -4.70 3.55 18.09
C VAL A 57 -4.04 3.17 16.75
N VAL A 58 -4.14 4.05 15.78
CA VAL A 58 -3.69 3.76 14.39
C VAL A 58 -2.70 4.80 13.93
N ASP A 59 -1.54 4.36 13.49
CA ASP A 59 -0.54 5.25 12.88
C ASP A 59 0.05 4.63 11.61
N LYS A 60 0.68 5.47 10.80
CA LYS A 60 1.40 5.03 9.60
C LYS A 60 2.66 4.27 10.00
N TRP A 61 2.86 3.11 9.40
CA TRP A 61 4.11 2.40 9.53
C TRP A 61 5.14 2.93 8.54
N THR A 62 6.31 3.33 9.04
CA THR A 62 7.35 3.99 8.25
C THR A 62 8.61 3.13 8.05
N ASN A 63 8.52 1.84 8.38
CA ASN A 63 9.59 0.88 8.12
C ASN A 63 9.20 -0.10 7.01
N ASN A 64 10.18 -0.84 6.53
CA ASN A 64 10.04 -1.86 5.51
C ASN A 64 10.92 -3.06 5.88
N VAL A 65 10.82 -4.14 5.10
CA VAL A 65 11.73 -5.29 5.20
C VAL A 65 12.66 -5.28 4.00
N ASP A 66 13.94 -5.37 4.26
CA ASP A 66 14.93 -5.79 3.29
C ASP A 66 14.94 -7.33 3.25
N LEU A 67 14.56 -7.90 2.11
CA LEU A 67 14.40 -9.35 1.97
C LEU A 67 15.73 -10.08 1.74
N GLU A 68 16.81 -9.38 1.41
CA GLU A 68 18.14 -9.98 1.25
C GLU A 68 18.77 -10.20 2.63
N SER A 69 18.71 -9.19 3.50
CA SER A 69 19.24 -9.26 4.87
C SER A 69 18.20 -9.70 5.91
N GLU A 70 16.96 -9.91 5.49
CA GLU A 70 15.81 -10.18 6.35
C GLU A 70 15.67 -9.22 7.53
N SER A 71 16.08 -7.97 7.34
CA SER A 71 16.10 -6.97 8.40
C SER A 71 14.98 -5.92 8.22
N VAL A 72 14.52 -5.39 9.35
CA VAL A 72 13.59 -4.25 9.36
C VAL A 72 14.40 -2.97 9.17
N ILE A 73 14.12 -2.25 8.11
CA ILE A 73 14.81 -1.03 7.73
C ILE A 73 13.84 0.15 7.62
N PRO A 74 14.27 1.39 7.85
CA PRO A 74 13.46 2.56 7.59
C PRO A 74 13.07 2.65 6.11
N ALA A 75 11.84 3.10 5.82
CA ALA A 75 11.40 3.34 4.46
C ALA A 75 12.29 4.40 3.79
N LYS A 76 12.65 4.17 2.53
CA LYS A 76 13.52 5.08 1.78
C LYS A 76 12.89 6.47 1.67
N ARG A 77 13.67 7.51 1.98
CA ARG A 77 13.24 8.89 1.76
C ARG A 77 13.19 9.19 0.26
N LYS A 78 12.19 9.95 -0.17
CA LYS A 78 12.05 10.41 -1.54
C LYS A 78 12.04 11.94 -1.56
N PHE A 79 12.81 12.51 -2.46
CA PHE A 79 12.78 13.95 -2.70
C PHE A 79 11.52 14.31 -3.52
N ASN A 80 10.73 15.26 -3.03
CA ASN A 80 9.62 15.81 -3.78
C ASN A 80 10.07 17.11 -4.46
N PRO A 81 10.27 17.11 -5.79
CA PRO A 81 10.79 18.28 -6.50
C PRO A 81 9.81 19.47 -6.52
N PHE A 82 8.51 19.23 -6.36
CA PHE A 82 7.51 20.29 -6.36
C PHE A 82 7.57 21.11 -5.07
N ASN A 83 7.66 20.46 -3.93
CA ASN A 83 7.69 21.13 -2.63
C ASN A 83 9.12 21.31 -2.10
N LYS A 84 10.13 20.85 -2.84
CA LYS A 84 11.56 20.89 -2.47
C LYS A 84 11.87 20.32 -1.08
N VAL A 85 11.11 19.28 -0.67
CA VAL A 85 11.26 18.62 0.64
C VAL A 85 11.53 17.13 0.48
N MET A 86 12.26 16.56 1.45
CA MET A 86 12.41 15.13 1.58
C MET A 86 11.18 14.56 2.28
N THR A 87 10.47 13.67 1.62
CA THR A 87 9.34 12.94 2.20
C THR A 87 9.78 11.53 2.62
N ILE A 88 9.26 11.04 3.74
CA ILE A 88 9.44 9.64 4.12
C ILE A 88 8.62 8.81 3.13
N GLY A 89 9.25 7.80 2.53
CA GLY A 89 8.56 6.86 1.66
C GLY A 89 7.49 6.07 2.43
N THR A 90 6.58 5.46 1.70
CA THR A 90 5.60 4.56 2.30
C THR A 90 6.30 3.33 2.85
N GLY A 91 6.06 3.00 4.11
CA GLY A 91 6.45 1.73 4.71
C GLY A 91 5.58 0.58 4.20
N PHE A 92 5.83 -0.59 4.73
CA PHE A 92 4.98 -1.77 4.58
C PHE A 92 4.94 -2.50 5.93
N PRO A 93 3.77 -2.86 6.44
CA PRO A 93 2.41 -2.57 5.93
C PRO A 93 2.02 -1.08 6.02
N ASP A 94 0.84 -0.70 5.54
CA ASP A 94 0.38 0.70 5.50
C ASP A 94 0.22 1.33 6.88
N PHE A 95 -0.26 0.54 7.85
CA PHE A 95 -0.52 0.99 9.22
C PHE A 95 0.04 0.04 10.26
N VAL A 96 0.41 0.61 11.40
CA VAL A 96 0.51 -0.08 12.69
C VAL A 96 -0.70 0.30 13.54
N CYS A 97 -1.32 -0.71 14.15
CA CYS A 97 -2.44 -0.55 15.06
C CYS A 97 -2.11 -1.21 16.37
N PHE A 98 -2.51 -0.59 17.47
CA PHE A 98 -2.36 -1.21 18.77
C PHE A 98 -3.56 -0.94 19.67
N GLN A 99 -3.87 -1.92 20.49
CA GLN A 99 -4.93 -1.87 21.48
C GLN A 99 -4.47 -2.57 22.77
N ARG A 100 -4.85 -2.02 23.89
CA ARG A 100 -4.56 -2.63 25.19
C ARG A 100 -5.38 -3.91 25.38
N ARG A 101 -4.73 -4.98 25.82
CA ARG A 101 -5.32 -6.27 26.18
C ARG A 101 -4.82 -6.67 27.56
N GLY A 102 -5.59 -6.32 28.62
CA GLY A 102 -5.12 -6.46 29.99
C GLY A 102 -3.90 -5.57 30.25
N ASP A 103 -2.80 -6.16 30.66
CA ASP A 103 -1.53 -5.45 30.94
C ASP A 103 -0.58 -5.38 29.74
N LEU A 104 -0.96 -5.98 28.60
CA LEU A 104 -0.17 -6.00 27.37
C LEU A 104 -0.84 -5.20 26.27
N PHE A 105 -0.06 -4.90 25.23
CA PHE A 105 -0.57 -4.33 23.99
C PHE A 105 -0.54 -5.38 22.88
N GLN A 106 -1.64 -5.51 22.16
CA GLN A 106 -1.69 -6.20 20.89
C GLN A 106 -1.23 -5.21 19.81
N VAL A 107 -0.21 -5.56 19.04
CA VAL A 107 0.36 -4.74 17.97
C VAL A 107 0.10 -5.44 16.64
N ILE A 108 -0.65 -4.81 15.75
CA ILE A 108 -1.11 -5.38 14.50
C ILE A 108 -0.59 -4.54 13.33
N GLY A 109 0.00 -5.20 12.32
CA GLY A 109 0.28 -4.59 11.03
C GLY A 109 -0.97 -4.65 10.14
N VAL A 110 -1.34 -3.56 9.46
CA VAL A 110 -2.49 -3.56 8.54
C VAL A 110 -2.07 -3.11 7.17
N GLU A 111 -2.19 -4.01 6.20
CA GLU A 111 -1.98 -3.72 4.77
C GLU A 111 -3.31 -3.54 4.06
N VAL A 112 -3.45 -2.47 3.28
CA VAL A 112 -4.70 -2.09 2.61
C VAL A 112 -4.69 -2.49 1.15
N LYS A 113 -5.52 -3.45 0.77
CA LYS A 113 -5.63 -3.98 -0.60
C LYS A 113 -7.08 -3.95 -1.10
N GLN A 114 -7.38 -3.05 -2.03
CA GLN A 114 -8.73 -2.99 -2.63
C GLN A 114 -9.15 -4.28 -3.32
N ASN A 115 -8.20 -5.04 -3.86
CA ASN A 115 -8.40 -6.32 -4.55
C ASN A 115 -8.20 -7.54 -3.66
N ASN A 116 -8.00 -7.34 -2.37
CA ASN A 116 -7.82 -8.39 -1.37
C ASN A 116 -6.65 -9.37 -1.64
N THR A 117 -5.60 -8.95 -2.36
CA THR A 117 -4.51 -9.84 -2.76
C THR A 117 -3.15 -9.20 -2.49
N LEU A 118 -2.25 -9.96 -1.84
CA LEU A 118 -0.85 -9.60 -1.65
C LEU A 118 0.02 -10.21 -2.76
N SER A 119 0.99 -9.46 -3.24
CA SER A 119 2.05 -9.98 -4.11
C SER A 119 2.97 -10.96 -3.37
N LYS A 120 3.80 -11.72 -4.10
CA LYS A 120 4.78 -12.64 -3.49
C LYS A 120 5.74 -11.90 -2.54
N VAL A 121 6.21 -10.72 -2.94
CA VAL A 121 7.11 -9.88 -2.14
C VAL A 121 6.45 -9.40 -0.85
N GLU A 122 5.19 -8.96 -0.91
CA GLU A 122 4.44 -8.52 0.27
C GLU A 122 4.18 -9.67 1.24
N LYS A 123 3.86 -10.85 0.73
CA LYS A 123 3.71 -12.06 1.56
C LYS A 123 5.01 -12.40 2.30
N GLN A 124 6.15 -12.32 1.62
CA GLN A 124 7.45 -12.56 2.25
C GLN A 124 7.74 -11.53 3.36
N LYS A 125 7.45 -10.26 3.12
CA LYS A 125 7.58 -9.22 4.16
C LYS A 125 6.68 -9.46 5.37
N CYS A 126 5.41 -9.87 5.14
CA CYS A 126 4.51 -10.24 6.23
C CYS A 126 5.10 -11.38 7.07
N LYS A 127 5.57 -12.43 6.41
CA LYS A 127 6.21 -13.58 7.07
C LYS A 127 7.38 -13.12 7.93
N THR A 128 8.33 -12.35 7.37
CA THR A 128 9.50 -11.84 8.09
C THR A 128 9.10 -10.98 9.31
N TYR A 129 8.09 -10.11 9.20
CA TYR A 129 7.63 -9.32 10.34
C TYR A 129 7.06 -10.17 11.47
N LEU A 130 6.31 -11.23 11.15
CA LEU A 130 5.76 -12.14 12.16
C LEU A 130 6.86 -12.98 12.81
N GLU A 131 7.78 -13.53 12.03
CA GLU A 131 8.92 -14.32 12.52
C GLU A 131 9.84 -13.52 13.45
N LYS A 132 10.01 -12.23 13.15
CA LYS A 132 10.76 -11.31 14.02
C LYS A 132 9.97 -10.77 15.22
N GLY A 133 8.71 -11.13 15.36
CA GLY A 133 7.86 -10.67 16.45
C GLY A 133 7.61 -9.16 16.46
N VAL A 134 7.73 -8.50 15.30
CA VAL A 134 7.45 -7.05 15.17
C VAL A 134 5.96 -6.77 15.31
N PHE A 135 5.13 -7.66 14.78
CA PHE A 135 3.69 -7.62 14.93
C PHE A 135 3.20 -8.94 15.54
N ASN A 136 2.15 -8.88 16.36
CA ASN A 136 1.46 -10.07 16.84
C ASN A 136 0.64 -10.72 15.72
N GLU A 137 0.05 -9.88 14.87
CA GLU A 137 -0.79 -10.27 13.74
C GLU A 137 -0.56 -9.30 12.58
N ILE A 138 -0.85 -9.74 11.35
CA ILE A 138 -0.93 -8.86 10.19
C ILE A 138 -2.27 -9.07 9.53
N TRP A 139 -3.03 -8.00 9.38
CA TRP A 139 -4.33 -8.00 8.74
C TRP A 139 -4.27 -7.44 7.33
N VAL A 140 -4.97 -8.08 6.41
CA VAL A 140 -5.23 -7.57 5.06
C VAL A 140 -6.60 -6.93 5.06
N ALA A 141 -6.64 -5.60 4.95
CA ALA A 141 -7.87 -4.83 4.87
C ALA A 141 -8.33 -4.71 3.42
N SER A 142 -9.53 -5.14 3.12
CA SER A 142 -10.10 -5.13 1.78
C SER A 142 -11.52 -4.57 1.74
N LYS A 143 -12.02 -4.33 0.51
CA LYS A 143 -13.38 -3.87 0.27
C LYS A 143 -14.32 -5.05 0.11
N ASP A 144 -15.38 -5.06 0.91
CA ASP A 144 -16.59 -5.78 0.56
C ASP A 144 -17.60 -4.84 -0.12
N LYS A 145 -18.28 -5.36 -1.11
CA LYS A 145 -19.32 -4.65 -1.84
C LYS A 145 -20.67 -5.25 -1.51
N GLU A 146 -21.26 -4.86 -0.42
CA GLU A 146 -22.67 -5.12 -0.14
C GLU A 146 -23.52 -3.97 -0.71
N GLY A 147 -24.06 -4.15 -1.90
CA GLY A 147 -24.89 -3.17 -2.59
C GLY A 147 -24.14 -1.86 -2.88
N ARG A 148 -24.70 -0.72 -2.44
CA ARG A 148 -24.08 0.62 -2.62
C ARG A 148 -23.09 1.01 -1.54
N ARG A 149 -23.01 0.27 -0.42
CA ARG A 149 -22.13 0.58 0.69
C ARG A 149 -20.83 -0.21 0.57
N VAL A 150 -19.72 0.45 0.82
CA VAL A 150 -18.41 -0.19 0.90
C VAL A 150 -18.13 -0.48 2.37
N LYS A 151 -18.06 -1.75 2.73
CA LYS A 151 -17.64 -2.23 4.04
C LYS A 151 -16.15 -2.56 4.02
N VAL A 152 -15.45 -2.37 5.13
CA VAL A 152 -14.07 -2.85 5.30
C VAL A 152 -14.11 -4.24 5.90
N ILE A 153 -13.38 -5.17 5.28
CA ILE A 153 -13.18 -6.53 5.80
C ILE A 153 -11.71 -6.67 6.16
N TYR A 154 -11.44 -7.36 7.25
CA TYR A 154 -10.10 -7.71 7.71
C TYR A 154 -9.95 -9.22 7.71
N GLU A 155 -8.89 -9.70 7.10
CA GLU A 155 -8.51 -11.11 7.13
C GLU A 155 -7.10 -11.21 7.70
N ASP A 156 -6.90 -12.11 8.65
CA ASP A 156 -5.56 -12.39 9.17
C ASP A 156 -4.69 -12.98 8.06
N PHE A 157 -3.43 -12.56 8.01
CA PHE A 157 -2.49 -12.99 6.97
C PHE A 157 -2.19 -14.49 7.06
N VAL A 158 -2.05 -15.04 8.26
CA VAL A 158 -1.71 -16.47 8.46
C VAL A 158 -2.87 -17.33 8.00
N ASP A 159 -4.09 -17.01 8.39
CA ASP A 159 -5.28 -17.75 7.99
C ASP A 159 -5.51 -17.66 6.48
N LYS A 160 -5.41 -16.46 5.93
CA LYS A 160 -5.64 -16.18 4.51
C LYS A 160 -4.63 -16.87 3.60
N TYR A 161 -3.37 -16.93 3.99
CA TYR A 161 -2.29 -17.46 3.16
C TYR A 161 -1.65 -18.73 3.72
N LYS A 162 -2.37 -19.47 4.55
CA LYS A 162 -1.90 -20.71 5.20
C LYS A 162 -1.16 -21.66 4.24
N ARG A 163 -1.77 -22.01 3.11
CA ARG A 163 -1.17 -22.89 2.09
C ARG A 163 0.13 -22.31 1.48
N TRP A 164 0.22 -21.00 1.36
CA TRP A 164 1.42 -20.35 0.84
C TRP A 164 2.54 -20.38 1.89
N ILE A 165 2.21 -20.16 3.15
CA ILE A 165 3.15 -20.21 4.28
C ILE A 165 3.70 -21.64 4.42
N GLU A 166 2.85 -22.66 4.42
CA GLU A 166 3.25 -24.07 4.49
C GLU A 166 4.22 -24.46 3.36
N LYS A 167 4.03 -23.93 2.16
CA LYS A 167 4.90 -24.20 1.01
C LYS A 167 6.23 -23.43 1.02
N ASN A 168 6.32 -22.30 1.72
CA ASN A 168 7.48 -21.39 1.72
C ASN A 168 8.01 -21.15 3.15
N GLY A 169 7.71 -22.05 4.08
CA GLY A 169 8.02 -21.96 5.51
C GLY A 169 9.28 -22.68 5.96
N GLU A 170 10.06 -23.26 5.01
CA GLU A 170 11.36 -23.86 5.27
C GLU A 170 12.50 -22.92 4.90
#